data_4dbea62063e5c1fda64fc87203d57c65
#
_entry.id   4dbea62063e5c1fda64fc87203d57c65
#
_cell.length_a   1.000
_cell.length_b   1.000
_cell.length_c   1.000
_cell.angle_alpha   90.00
_cell.angle_beta   90.00
_cell.angle_gamma   90.00
#
_symmetry.space_group_name_H-M   'P 1'
#
loop_
_entity.id
_entity.type
_entity.pdbx_description
1 polymer ?
#
loop_
_entity_poly.entity_id
_entity_poly.type
_entity_poly.pdbx_seq_one_letter_code
_entity_poly.pdbx_strand_id
1 'polypeptide(L)'
;MKKRFLIALVGIGSLGVLRAAPAQIQTPAEACRFSQYSQHEDVVRFLGALDAMSPETAVRIVGRSREVKDFPAKDLYLVLITEGGAVRPDQIDRSKPTVLLTAAQHGNEQSAKEAALALVRDLAVGDMKPLLKSLNVLVMPQCNPFGNAMDVRVNEQNLDLNRDHVKLEAESTAAIHRVFVEFMPEVTLDVHEKGDDYYRVSLGCVSNLNIHASLQDFSRRKILADVAAALERKKTAFFEYLVTQEMGLDSSAGVRYTAEELAGREEMKRYSTTDLNDGRNSLGIYETLSFIQEGASRHDIETLADRTAWQYEGIRAFVESAARHAGEILPLVRGLRAKLVENAGRYEAGDVVHLDMDYARDPSQPTLTLKAFERTRPAAAPGPRPLGKLRTDKKAGETLTAADIVPAAPAGAGRVVEQVVKNWFPLVESRLSIARPLGYVIPAAYAEVVRTLLRHGISVGLVAKDAQVEVEAYRTGEVMPAKYDYLPPDKITVEKRTMSTLVKQGDFYVSCGQPAANLIPALLEPQSKYGLIRYRACKLVPEAGNFYGLFRVTSDPKLSSVPYKPWN
;
A
#
# COMPACT_ATOMS: atom_id res chain seq x y z
N MET A 1 -36.90 24.65 80.79
CA MET A 1 -37.81 23.91 79.82
C MET A 1 -37.28 24.15 78.42
N LYS A 2 -36.59 23.15 77.85
CA LYS A 2 -36.02 23.21 76.51
C LYS A 2 -36.84 22.28 75.58
N LYS A 3 -37.51 22.89 74.62
CA LYS A 3 -38.25 22.11 73.57
C LYS A 3 -37.24 21.59 72.52
N ARG A 4 -37.21 20.26 72.30
CA ARG A 4 -36.46 19.62 71.23
C ARG A 4 -37.35 19.58 69.97
N PHE A 5 -36.86 20.18 68.89
CA PHE A 5 -37.43 20.01 67.55
C PHE A 5 -36.83 18.78 66.93
N LEU A 6 -37.72 17.89 66.47
CA LEU A 6 -37.36 16.68 65.68
C LEU A 6 -37.38 17.05 64.20
N ILE A 7 -36.23 17.00 63.53
CA ILE A 7 -36.15 17.18 62.07
C ILE A 7 -36.27 15.81 61.42
N ALA A 8 -37.34 15.62 60.66
CA ALA A 8 -37.51 14.44 59.83
C ALA A 8 -36.61 14.58 58.58
N LEU A 9 -35.63 13.68 58.41
CA LEU A 9 -34.86 13.54 57.16
C LEU A 9 -35.77 12.86 56.11
N VAL A 10 -36.15 13.62 55.11
CA VAL A 10 -36.72 13.09 53.86
C VAL A 10 -35.58 12.55 53.03
N GLY A 11 -35.50 11.24 52.84
CA GLY A 11 -34.55 10.59 51.95
C GLY A 11 -34.86 10.94 50.49
N ILE A 12 -33.99 11.72 49.88
CA ILE A 12 -34.01 11.95 48.45
C ILE A 12 -33.38 10.71 47.79
N GLY A 13 -34.25 9.84 47.26
CA GLY A 13 -33.84 8.73 46.39
C GLY A 13 -33.10 9.31 45.17
N SER A 14 -31.83 8.99 45.03
CA SER A 14 -31.08 9.26 43.80
C SER A 14 -31.68 8.42 42.65
N LEU A 15 -32.50 9.08 41.84
CA LEU A 15 -32.79 8.56 40.48
C LEU A 15 -31.47 8.50 39.72
N GLY A 16 -30.88 7.33 39.63
CA GLY A 16 -29.81 7.03 38.69
C GLY A 16 -30.30 7.33 37.28
N VAL A 17 -29.89 8.44 36.72
CA VAL A 17 -30.06 8.68 35.29
C VAL A 17 -29.23 7.59 34.61
N LEU A 18 -29.89 6.54 34.13
CA LEU A 18 -29.34 5.62 33.14
C LEU A 18 -28.97 6.51 31.96
N ARG A 19 -27.70 6.92 31.86
CA ARG A 19 -27.15 7.49 30.66
C ARG A 19 -27.25 6.38 29.62
N ALA A 20 -28.20 6.51 28.68
CA ALA A 20 -28.20 5.70 27.49
C ALA A 20 -26.79 5.80 26.90
N ALA A 21 -26.17 4.66 26.59
CA ALA A 21 -24.93 4.65 25.86
C ALA A 21 -25.13 5.56 24.63
N PRO A 22 -24.20 6.47 24.32
CA PRO A 22 -24.35 7.31 23.15
C PRO A 22 -24.58 6.42 21.94
N ALA A 23 -25.63 6.71 21.15
CA ALA A 23 -25.92 5.96 19.95
C ALA A 23 -24.63 5.92 19.10
N GLN A 24 -24.12 4.72 18.83
CA GLN A 24 -22.89 4.55 18.06
C GLN A 24 -23.12 5.16 16.68
N ILE A 25 -22.25 6.07 16.26
CA ILE A 25 -22.32 6.65 14.91
C ILE A 25 -22.19 5.54 13.86
N GLN A 26 -23.15 5.47 12.93
CA GLN A 26 -23.11 4.52 11.83
C GLN A 26 -22.30 5.07 10.66
N THR A 27 -21.57 4.21 9.94
CA THR A 27 -21.02 4.58 8.64
C THR A 27 -22.16 4.83 7.64
N PRO A 28 -21.93 5.54 6.53
CA PRO A 28 -22.99 5.79 5.56
C PRO A 28 -23.59 4.50 4.99
N ALA A 29 -22.77 3.46 4.75
CA ALA A 29 -23.25 2.16 4.28
C ALA A 29 -24.08 1.44 5.35
N GLU A 30 -23.69 1.48 6.62
CA GLU A 30 -24.48 0.92 7.74
C GLU A 30 -25.82 1.63 7.87
N ALA A 31 -25.86 2.95 7.76
CA ALA A 31 -27.08 3.77 7.88
C ALA A 31 -28.11 3.42 6.81
N CYS A 32 -27.68 3.08 5.59
CA CYS A 32 -28.57 2.62 4.51
C CYS A 32 -28.67 1.07 4.46
N ARG A 33 -28.18 0.35 5.49
CA ARG A 33 -28.15 -1.12 5.58
C ARG A 33 -27.43 -1.75 4.37
N PHE A 34 -26.33 -1.14 3.93
CA PHE A 34 -25.53 -1.58 2.80
C PHE A 34 -26.29 -1.70 1.46
N SER A 35 -27.41 -0.98 1.32
CA SER A 35 -28.18 -0.94 0.07
C SER A 35 -27.53 -0.09 -1.01
N GLN A 36 -26.55 0.75 -0.64
CA GLN A 36 -25.80 1.66 -1.53
C GLN A 36 -24.35 1.75 -1.10
N TYR A 37 -23.45 2.05 -2.04
CA TYR A 37 -22.08 2.45 -1.76
C TYR A 37 -22.06 3.88 -1.19
N SER A 38 -21.20 4.12 -0.20
CA SER A 38 -20.95 5.49 0.28
C SER A 38 -20.34 6.33 -0.84
N GLN A 39 -21.01 7.43 -1.19
CA GLN A 39 -20.50 8.40 -2.15
C GLN A 39 -19.45 9.31 -1.49
N HIS A 40 -18.69 10.03 -2.28
CA HIS A 40 -17.64 10.92 -1.76
C HIS A 40 -18.19 11.90 -0.71
N GLU A 41 -19.33 12.51 -0.96
CA GLU A 41 -19.98 13.46 -0.05
C GLU A 41 -20.44 12.80 1.26
N ASP A 42 -20.81 11.52 1.21
CA ASP A 42 -21.16 10.74 2.41
C ASP A 42 -19.91 10.49 3.26
N VAL A 43 -18.80 10.13 2.61
CA VAL A 43 -17.49 9.97 3.27
C VAL A 43 -17.08 11.27 3.96
N VAL A 44 -17.15 12.41 3.26
CA VAL A 44 -16.78 13.73 3.80
C VAL A 44 -17.61 14.08 5.03
N ARG A 45 -18.96 13.92 4.94
CA ARG A 45 -19.86 14.20 6.08
C ARG A 45 -19.54 13.31 7.28
N PHE A 46 -19.32 12.03 7.03
CA PHE A 46 -19.01 11.06 8.08
C PHE A 46 -17.68 11.37 8.78
N LEU A 47 -16.63 11.65 8.02
CA LEU A 47 -15.32 12.01 8.57
C LEU A 47 -15.39 13.32 9.36
N GLY A 48 -16.09 14.33 8.85
CA GLY A 48 -16.30 15.60 9.58
C GLY A 48 -17.09 15.42 10.88
N ALA A 49 -18.06 14.51 10.92
CA ALA A 49 -18.79 14.20 12.15
C ALA A 49 -17.89 13.50 13.17
N LEU A 50 -17.02 12.59 12.76
CA LEU A 50 -16.06 11.92 13.65
C LEU A 50 -15.00 12.89 14.19
N ASP A 51 -14.48 13.78 13.34
CA ASP A 51 -13.53 14.83 13.74
C ASP A 51 -14.11 15.73 14.84
N ALA A 52 -15.38 16.08 14.70
CA ALA A 52 -16.08 16.89 15.72
C ALA A 52 -16.40 16.13 17.02
N MET A 53 -16.52 14.79 16.98
CA MET A 53 -16.92 13.95 18.11
C MET A 53 -15.73 13.44 18.93
N SER A 54 -14.58 13.24 18.31
CA SER A 54 -13.42 12.59 18.93
C SER A 54 -12.18 13.51 18.91
N PRO A 55 -11.68 13.92 20.07
CA PRO A 55 -10.46 14.70 20.14
C PRO A 55 -9.20 13.94 19.72
N GLU A 56 -9.27 12.61 19.59
CA GLU A 56 -8.18 11.78 19.06
C GLU A 56 -8.13 11.76 17.54
N THR A 57 -9.15 12.30 16.87
CA THR A 57 -9.28 12.28 15.41
C THR A 57 -8.99 13.64 14.81
N ALA A 58 -8.25 13.66 13.71
CA ALA A 58 -8.05 14.86 12.90
C ALA A 58 -8.16 14.50 11.41
N VAL A 59 -8.95 15.25 10.67
CA VAL A 59 -9.14 15.05 9.22
C VAL A 59 -8.38 16.11 8.44
N ARG A 60 -7.54 15.67 7.50
CA ARG A 60 -6.72 16.56 6.66
C ARG A 60 -6.97 16.29 5.18
N ILE A 61 -6.98 17.33 4.36
CA ILE A 61 -6.87 17.21 2.91
C ILE A 61 -5.38 17.06 2.58
N VAL A 62 -5.01 15.97 1.88
CA VAL A 62 -3.62 15.64 1.53
C VAL A 62 -3.36 15.67 0.03
N GLY A 63 -4.38 15.89 -0.76
CA GLY A 63 -4.31 16.00 -2.21
C GLY A 63 -5.68 16.27 -2.80
N ARG A 64 -5.72 16.31 -4.13
CA ARG A 64 -6.95 16.50 -4.87
C ARG A 64 -6.87 15.75 -6.20
N SER A 65 -7.93 14.99 -6.56
CA SER A 65 -7.99 14.32 -7.85
C SER A 65 -8.05 15.36 -8.98
N ARG A 66 -7.79 14.92 -10.20
CA ARG A 66 -7.86 15.81 -11.35
C ARG A 66 -9.32 16.02 -11.77
N GLU A 67 -9.64 17.24 -12.21
CA GLU A 67 -10.91 17.51 -12.87
C GLU A 67 -10.92 16.94 -14.29
N VAL A 68 -12.00 16.27 -14.66
CA VAL A 68 -12.25 15.81 -16.02
C VAL A 68 -13.69 16.16 -16.40
N LYS A 69 -14.03 16.04 -17.69
CA LYS A 69 -15.38 16.34 -18.17
C LYS A 69 -16.42 15.58 -17.33
N ASP A 70 -17.43 16.30 -16.86
CA ASP A 70 -18.56 15.78 -16.07
C ASP A 70 -18.20 15.19 -14.68
N PHE A 71 -16.94 15.33 -14.23
CA PHE A 71 -16.53 14.93 -12.88
C PHE A 71 -15.58 15.98 -12.28
N PRO A 72 -16.05 16.76 -11.29
CA PRO A 72 -15.22 17.77 -10.64
C PRO A 72 -14.11 17.12 -9.81
N ALA A 73 -13.00 17.83 -9.67
CA ALA A 73 -11.92 17.40 -8.78
C ALA A 73 -12.43 17.20 -7.35
N LYS A 74 -12.02 16.11 -6.71
CA LYS A 74 -12.39 15.74 -5.33
C LYS A 74 -11.17 15.79 -4.43
N ASP A 75 -11.36 16.22 -3.18
CA ASP A 75 -10.31 16.22 -2.17
C ASP A 75 -9.98 14.79 -1.71
N LEU A 76 -8.71 14.55 -1.42
CA LEU A 76 -8.22 13.29 -0.86
C LEU A 76 -7.97 13.49 0.64
N TYR A 77 -8.60 12.66 1.44
CA TYR A 77 -8.58 12.81 2.90
C TYR A 77 -7.64 11.82 3.57
N LEU A 78 -6.91 12.33 4.56
CA LEU A 78 -6.18 11.57 5.55
C LEU A 78 -6.86 11.77 6.91
N VAL A 79 -7.15 10.67 7.59
CA VAL A 79 -7.62 10.68 8.97
C VAL A 79 -6.46 10.26 9.87
N LEU A 80 -6.06 11.14 10.76
CA LEU A 80 -5.10 10.86 11.83
C LEU A 80 -5.90 10.47 13.07
N ILE A 81 -5.56 9.34 13.69
CA ILE A 81 -6.21 8.84 14.90
C ILE A 81 -5.11 8.49 15.89
N THR A 82 -4.95 9.34 16.90
CA THR A 82 -3.85 9.24 17.87
C THR A 82 -4.37 9.58 19.28
N GLU A 83 -3.80 8.98 20.32
CA GLU A 83 -4.19 9.24 21.71
C GLU A 83 -4.11 10.74 22.09
N GLY A 84 -3.14 11.46 21.53
CA GLY A 84 -2.93 12.88 21.78
C GLY A 84 -3.63 13.83 20.80
N GLY A 85 -4.42 13.34 19.83
CA GLY A 85 -5.10 14.18 18.84
C GLY A 85 -4.12 14.94 17.93
N ALA A 86 -3.04 14.26 17.48
CA ALA A 86 -2.06 14.87 16.59
C ALA A 86 -2.69 15.25 15.24
N VAL A 87 -2.41 16.46 14.77
CA VAL A 87 -2.86 16.97 13.47
C VAL A 87 -1.72 17.13 12.46
N ARG A 88 -0.47 16.97 12.90
CA ARG A 88 0.75 17.11 12.08
C ARG A 88 1.81 16.08 12.48
N PRO A 89 2.77 15.77 11.59
CA PRO A 89 3.82 14.79 11.85
C PRO A 89 4.71 15.09 13.06
N ASP A 90 4.94 16.36 13.37
CA ASP A 90 5.73 16.80 14.51
C ASP A 90 5.03 16.59 15.87
N GLN A 91 3.73 16.33 15.85
CA GLN A 91 2.90 16.05 17.03
C GLN A 91 2.70 14.54 17.26
N ILE A 92 3.07 13.69 16.32
CA ILE A 92 2.94 12.24 16.45
C ILE A 92 3.85 11.73 17.58
N ASP A 93 3.28 10.93 18.48
CA ASP A 93 4.05 10.22 19.50
C ASP A 93 4.96 9.18 18.87
N ARG A 94 6.23 9.52 18.70
CA ARG A 94 7.23 8.65 18.09
C ARG A 94 7.68 7.49 18.99
N SER A 95 7.20 7.39 20.22
CA SER A 95 7.42 6.20 21.06
C SER A 95 6.53 5.01 20.67
N LYS A 96 5.56 5.25 19.79
CA LYS A 96 4.62 4.26 19.23
C LYS A 96 4.85 4.08 17.74
N PRO A 97 4.70 2.86 17.18
CA PRO A 97 4.68 2.70 15.73
C PRO A 97 3.45 3.37 15.11
N THR A 98 3.65 3.89 13.92
CA THR A 98 2.59 4.47 13.09
C THR A 98 2.16 3.46 12.04
N VAL A 99 0.86 3.22 11.94
CA VAL A 99 0.23 2.39 10.90
C VAL A 99 -0.44 3.29 9.88
N LEU A 100 -0.12 3.14 8.60
CA LEU A 100 -0.83 3.78 7.49
C LEU A 100 -1.68 2.74 6.75
N LEU A 101 -2.98 2.99 6.66
CA LEU A 101 -3.91 2.21 5.89
C LEU A 101 -4.40 3.03 4.68
N THR A 102 -4.31 2.44 3.49
CA THR A 102 -4.88 2.98 2.25
C THR A 102 -5.98 2.05 1.75
N ALA A 103 -7.09 2.62 1.25
CA ALA A 103 -8.20 1.83 0.74
C ALA A 103 -8.75 2.42 -0.56
N ALA A 104 -9.35 1.56 -1.36
CA ALA A 104 -10.04 1.93 -2.61
C ALA A 104 -9.12 2.65 -3.62
N GLN A 105 -7.89 2.17 -3.81
CA GLN A 105 -7.07 2.55 -4.96
C GLN A 105 -7.73 2.10 -6.27
N HIS A 106 -8.31 0.88 -6.28
CA HIS A 106 -9.21 0.47 -7.34
C HIS A 106 -10.64 0.86 -6.95
N GLY A 107 -11.26 1.69 -7.77
CA GLY A 107 -12.53 2.30 -7.40
C GLY A 107 -13.70 1.33 -7.31
N ASN A 108 -13.67 0.23 -8.05
CA ASN A 108 -14.71 -0.81 -8.01
C ASN A 108 -14.56 -1.80 -6.84
N GLU A 109 -13.55 -1.63 -5.98
CA GLU A 109 -13.31 -2.44 -4.79
C GLU A 109 -13.97 -1.76 -3.57
N GLN A 110 -15.29 -1.66 -3.59
CA GLN A 110 -16.08 -0.80 -2.72
C GLN A 110 -16.03 -1.18 -1.24
N SER A 111 -15.94 -2.48 -0.90
CA SER A 111 -15.95 -2.92 0.50
C SER A 111 -14.69 -2.50 1.25
N ALA A 112 -13.58 -2.27 0.57
CA ALA A 112 -12.34 -1.75 1.15
C ALA A 112 -12.57 -0.38 1.82
N LYS A 113 -13.26 0.52 1.11
CA LYS A 113 -13.63 1.85 1.62
C LYS A 113 -14.57 1.74 2.83
N GLU A 114 -15.63 0.93 2.70
CA GLU A 114 -16.63 0.81 3.77
C GLU A 114 -16.03 0.23 5.05
N ALA A 115 -15.15 -0.76 4.93
CA ALA A 115 -14.43 -1.33 6.06
C ALA A 115 -13.43 -0.33 6.70
N ALA A 116 -12.76 0.49 5.88
CA ALA A 116 -11.87 1.53 6.38
C ALA A 116 -12.64 2.61 7.17
N LEU A 117 -13.86 2.99 6.73
CA LEU A 117 -14.71 3.92 7.47
C LEU A 117 -15.16 3.32 8.82
N ALA A 118 -15.51 2.02 8.86
CA ALA A 118 -15.83 1.32 10.10
C ALA A 118 -14.63 1.29 11.06
N LEU A 119 -13.43 1.00 10.55
CA LEU A 119 -12.19 1.05 11.33
C LEU A 119 -11.95 2.43 11.96
N VAL A 120 -12.07 3.50 11.16
CA VAL A 120 -11.90 4.89 11.64
C VAL A 120 -12.86 5.18 12.80
N ARG A 121 -14.14 4.80 12.66
CA ARG A 121 -15.13 4.94 13.72
C ARG A 121 -14.71 4.20 15.00
N ASP A 122 -14.34 2.93 14.87
CA ASP A 122 -14.10 2.08 16.03
C ASP A 122 -12.80 2.43 16.76
N LEU A 123 -11.84 3.01 16.06
CA LEU A 123 -10.65 3.62 16.67
C LEU A 123 -10.96 4.97 17.33
N ALA A 124 -11.84 5.79 16.72
CA ALA A 124 -12.16 7.10 17.24
C ALA A 124 -13.09 7.06 18.48
N VAL A 125 -14.16 6.29 18.41
CA VAL A 125 -15.25 6.29 19.40
C VAL A 125 -15.75 4.89 19.80
N GLY A 126 -15.21 3.83 19.20
CA GLY A 126 -15.62 2.44 19.43
C GLY A 126 -14.66 1.66 20.34
N ASP A 127 -14.77 0.33 20.26
CA ASP A 127 -14.06 -0.63 21.11
C ASP A 127 -12.57 -0.79 20.77
N MET A 128 -12.12 -0.33 19.59
CA MET A 128 -10.70 -0.32 19.21
C MET A 128 -9.93 0.90 19.72
N LYS A 129 -10.60 1.91 20.29
CA LYS A 129 -9.94 3.11 20.84
C LYS A 129 -8.78 2.81 21.81
N PRO A 130 -8.83 1.80 22.69
CA PRO A 130 -7.71 1.46 23.57
C PRO A 130 -6.40 1.12 22.85
N LEU A 131 -6.43 0.72 21.57
CA LEU A 131 -5.23 0.42 20.77
C LEU A 131 -4.36 1.66 20.51
N LEU A 132 -4.93 2.86 20.59
CA LEU A 132 -4.21 4.13 20.45
C LEU A 132 -3.15 4.36 21.55
N LYS A 133 -3.22 3.61 22.65
CA LYS A 133 -2.15 3.58 23.66
C LYS A 133 -0.85 2.98 23.12
N SER A 134 -0.96 2.10 22.12
CA SER A 134 0.18 1.39 21.53
C SER A 134 0.51 1.80 20.10
N LEU A 135 -0.43 2.48 19.39
CA LEU A 135 -0.29 2.83 17.98
C LEU A 135 -0.70 4.28 17.71
N ASN A 136 -0.10 4.86 16.66
CA ASN A 136 -0.71 5.94 15.91
C ASN A 136 -1.31 5.33 14.63
N VAL A 137 -2.51 5.72 14.23
CA VAL A 137 -3.16 5.17 13.03
C VAL A 137 -3.50 6.30 12.06
N LEU A 138 -3.12 6.11 10.81
CA LEU A 138 -3.37 7.00 9.68
C LEU A 138 -4.22 6.23 8.67
N VAL A 139 -5.32 6.80 8.20
CA VAL A 139 -6.21 6.13 7.24
C VAL A 139 -6.53 7.06 6.08
N MET A 140 -6.29 6.59 4.86
CA MET A 140 -6.81 7.18 3.62
C MET A 140 -7.95 6.28 3.10
N PRO A 141 -9.22 6.55 3.48
CA PRO A 141 -10.31 5.59 3.25
C PRO A 141 -10.77 5.53 1.80
N GLN A 142 -10.49 6.57 1.00
CA GLN A 142 -10.93 6.68 -0.38
C GLN A 142 -9.83 7.30 -1.25
N CYS A 143 -8.92 6.47 -1.76
CA CYS A 143 -7.81 6.94 -2.59
C CYS A 143 -8.22 7.27 -4.04
N ASN A 144 -9.34 6.73 -4.53
CA ASN A 144 -9.84 6.92 -5.91
C ASN A 144 -11.31 7.35 -5.93
N PRO A 145 -11.62 8.63 -5.67
CA PRO A 145 -13.01 9.12 -5.65
C PRO A 145 -13.73 8.94 -6.99
N PHE A 146 -13.04 9.15 -8.12
CA PHE A 146 -13.60 8.95 -9.45
C PHE A 146 -13.98 7.49 -9.69
N GLY A 147 -13.03 6.59 -9.52
CA GLY A 147 -13.27 5.17 -9.71
C GLY A 147 -14.35 4.62 -8.79
N ASN A 148 -14.44 5.11 -7.54
CA ASN A 148 -15.54 4.74 -6.63
C ASN A 148 -16.90 5.21 -7.14
N ALA A 149 -17.02 6.45 -7.61
CA ALA A 149 -18.26 7.00 -8.12
C ALA A 149 -18.73 6.28 -9.39
N MET A 150 -17.80 5.94 -10.27
CA MET A 150 -18.07 5.28 -11.55
C MET A 150 -18.08 3.75 -11.48
N ASP A 151 -17.77 3.18 -10.30
CA ASP A 151 -17.60 1.74 -10.06
C ASP A 151 -16.63 1.08 -11.05
N VAL A 152 -15.50 1.75 -11.32
CA VAL A 152 -14.43 1.28 -12.21
C VAL A 152 -13.10 1.18 -11.49
N ARG A 153 -12.20 0.34 -11.98
CA ARG A 153 -10.90 0.09 -11.40
C ARG A 153 -9.99 1.32 -11.42
N VAL A 154 -9.93 1.99 -12.57
CA VAL A 154 -9.00 3.09 -12.87
C VAL A 154 -9.49 4.43 -12.32
N ASN A 155 -8.58 5.43 -12.30
CA ASN A 155 -8.91 6.80 -11.94
C ASN A 155 -9.43 7.60 -13.16
N GLU A 156 -9.68 8.90 -12.98
CA GLU A 156 -10.14 9.85 -14.01
C GLU A 156 -9.19 10.03 -15.20
N GLN A 157 -7.94 9.61 -15.07
CA GLN A 157 -6.93 9.62 -16.13
C GLN A 157 -6.78 8.25 -16.81
N ASN A 158 -7.65 7.28 -16.49
CA ASN A 158 -7.55 5.89 -16.92
C ASN A 158 -6.25 5.19 -16.46
N LEU A 159 -5.71 5.62 -15.31
CA LEU A 159 -4.56 5.01 -14.68
C LEU A 159 -4.99 4.00 -13.62
N ASP A 160 -4.33 2.86 -13.59
CA ASP A 160 -4.38 1.91 -12.48
C ASP A 160 -3.47 2.43 -11.37
N LEU A 161 -4.06 2.93 -10.27
CA LEU A 161 -3.30 3.54 -9.18
C LEU A 161 -2.31 2.55 -8.55
N ASN A 162 -2.69 1.27 -8.45
CA ASN A 162 -1.80 0.24 -7.91
C ASN A 162 -0.81 -0.31 -8.96
N ARG A 163 -0.53 0.46 -10.01
CA ARG A 163 0.56 0.30 -10.99
C ARG A 163 1.33 1.60 -11.20
N ASP A 164 1.01 2.65 -10.43
CA ASP A 164 1.58 3.98 -10.57
C ASP A 164 2.60 4.36 -9.47
N HIS A 165 2.87 3.46 -8.52
CA HIS A 165 3.71 3.75 -7.35
C HIS A 165 5.22 3.96 -7.64
N VAL A 166 5.68 3.73 -8.86
CA VAL A 166 7.02 4.13 -9.31
C VAL A 166 7.00 5.49 -9.99
N LYS A 167 6.02 5.70 -10.88
CA LYS A 167 5.94 6.89 -11.74
C LYS A 167 5.31 8.08 -11.02
N LEU A 168 4.34 7.81 -10.14
CA LEU A 168 3.58 8.80 -9.37
C LEU A 168 2.95 9.87 -10.27
N GLU A 169 2.33 9.43 -11.37
CA GLU A 169 1.69 10.31 -12.35
C GLU A 169 0.31 10.80 -11.87
N ALA A 170 -0.43 9.92 -11.18
CA ALA A 170 -1.71 10.25 -10.59
C ALA A 170 -1.54 11.04 -9.29
N GLU A 171 -2.35 12.09 -9.13
CA GLU A 171 -2.35 12.89 -7.89
C GLU A 171 -2.69 12.04 -6.65
N SER A 172 -3.54 11.04 -6.82
CA SER A 172 -3.90 10.10 -5.74
C SER A 172 -2.69 9.30 -5.25
N THR A 173 -1.93 8.72 -6.17
CA THR A 173 -0.72 7.95 -5.82
C THR A 173 0.36 8.87 -5.24
N ALA A 174 0.53 10.07 -5.83
CA ALA A 174 1.44 11.08 -5.29
C ALA A 174 1.04 11.53 -3.87
N ALA A 175 -0.26 11.62 -3.57
CA ALA A 175 -0.75 11.94 -2.22
C ALA A 175 -0.45 10.82 -1.22
N ILE A 176 -0.60 9.54 -1.59
CA ILE A 176 -0.22 8.39 -0.76
C ILE A 176 1.27 8.48 -0.39
N HIS A 177 2.15 8.68 -1.38
CA HIS A 177 3.59 8.79 -1.14
C HIS A 177 3.96 10.03 -0.32
N ARG A 178 3.27 11.16 -0.53
CA ARG A 178 3.47 12.37 0.29
C ARG A 178 3.16 12.10 1.75
N VAL A 179 2.02 11.47 2.06
CA VAL A 179 1.65 11.05 3.41
C VAL A 179 2.68 10.07 3.97
N PHE A 180 3.08 9.07 3.18
CA PHE A 180 4.09 8.11 3.62
C PHE A 180 5.41 8.78 4.01
N VAL A 181 5.94 9.65 3.15
CA VAL A 181 7.23 10.34 3.40
C VAL A 181 7.11 11.34 4.56
N GLU A 182 5.97 12.04 4.67
CA GLU A 182 5.73 13.00 5.75
C GLU A 182 5.70 12.33 7.12
N PHE A 183 5.07 11.17 7.24
CA PHE A 183 4.89 10.47 8.51
C PHE A 183 5.88 9.33 8.74
N MET A 184 6.47 8.75 7.70
CA MET A 184 7.38 7.60 7.74
C MET A 184 6.85 6.45 8.62
N PRO A 185 5.64 5.95 8.35
CA PRO A 185 5.02 4.90 9.14
C PRO A 185 5.89 3.64 9.19
N GLU A 186 5.86 2.93 10.31
CA GLU A 186 6.56 1.66 10.47
C GLU A 186 5.80 0.50 9.84
N VAL A 187 4.47 0.64 9.69
CA VAL A 187 3.60 -0.40 9.14
C VAL A 187 2.66 0.22 8.11
N THR A 188 2.44 -0.47 6.98
CA THR A 188 1.43 -0.06 5.99
C THR A 188 0.53 -1.23 5.60
N LEU A 189 -0.74 -0.93 5.32
CA LEU A 189 -1.73 -1.86 4.82
C LEU A 189 -2.49 -1.24 3.65
N ASP A 190 -2.41 -1.86 2.49
CA ASP A 190 -3.18 -1.49 1.31
C ASP A 190 -4.36 -2.44 1.15
N VAL A 191 -5.60 -1.91 1.10
CA VAL A 191 -6.82 -2.71 1.16
C VAL A 191 -7.51 -2.77 -0.19
N HIS A 192 -7.66 -4.00 -0.70
CA HIS A 192 -8.16 -4.35 -2.02
C HIS A 192 -9.24 -5.43 -1.98
N GLU A 193 -9.83 -5.73 -3.13
CA GLU A 193 -10.68 -6.90 -3.35
C GLU A 193 -10.12 -7.77 -4.49
N LYS A 194 -10.23 -9.07 -4.33
CA LYS A 194 -9.87 -10.08 -5.35
C LYS A 194 -11.03 -10.99 -5.66
N GLY A 195 -11.01 -11.62 -6.84
CA GLY A 195 -11.88 -12.76 -7.14
C GLY A 195 -11.35 -14.02 -6.45
N ASP A 196 -12.12 -14.62 -5.56
CA ASP A 196 -11.82 -15.92 -4.95
C ASP A 196 -13.10 -16.66 -4.63
N ASP A 197 -13.07 -17.98 -4.80
CA ASP A 197 -14.24 -18.80 -4.55
C ASP A 197 -14.33 -19.34 -3.12
N TYR A 198 -13.21 -19.43 -2.41
CA TYR A 198 -13.17 -20.01 -1.07
C TYR A 198 -12.69 -19.03 -0.01
N TYR A 199 -11.49 -18.45 -0.20
CA TYR A 199 -10.89 -17.57 0.82
C TYR A 199 -11.51 -16.17 0.81
N ARG A 200 -12.05 -15.76 1.95
CA ARG A 200 -12.76 -14.49 2.13
C ARG A 200 -11.86 -13.32 2.39
N VAL A 201 -10.72 -13.59 3.02
CA VAL A 201 -9.65 -12.61 3.27
C VAL A 201 -8.32 -13.26 2.92
N SER A 202 -7.46 -12.52 2.29
CA SER A 202 -6.06 -12.86 2.11
C SER A 202 -5.18 -11.67 2.52
N LEU A 203 -4.03 -11.97 3.11
CA LEU A 203 -3.03 -10.96 3.47
C LEU A 203 -1.72 -11.32 2.78
N GLY A 204 -1.15 -10.37 2.03
CA GLY A 204 0.11 -10.55 1.32
C GLY A 204 1.23 -9.75 1.97
N CYS A 205 2.37 -10.41 2.20
CA CYS A 205 3.59 -9.79 2.66
C CYS A 205 4.45 -9.29 1.49
N VAL A 206 5.44 -8.44 1.75
CA VAL A 206 6.47 -8.05 0.77
C VAL A 206 7.33 -9.25 0.37
N SER A 207 7.83 -9.23 -0.88
CA SER A 207 8.71 -10.28 -1.41
C SER A 207 9.89 -9.72 -2.20
N ASN A 208 10.03 -8.40 -2.32
CA ASN A 208 11.14 -7.78 -3.03
C ASN A 208 12.44 -7.98 -2.23
N LEU A 209 13.50 -8.48 -2.88
CA LEU A 209 14.79 -8.79 -2.23
C LEU A 209 15.54 -7.55 -1.70
N ASN A 210 15.15 -6.36 -2.12
CA ASN A 210 15.69 -5.12 -1.57
C ASN A 210 15.08 -4.73 -0.21
N ILE A 211 14.10 -5.48 0.26
CA ILE A 211 13.49 -5.29 1.59
C ILE A 211 14.11 -6.32 2.53
N HIS A 212 14.63 -5.88 3.66
CA HIS A 212 15.42 -6.73 4.56
C HIS A 212 14.66 -8.00 4.97
N ALA A 213 15.35 -9.15 4.92
CA ALA A 213 14.75 -10.46 5.19
C ALA A 213 14.08 -10.55 6.56
N SER A 214 14.60 -9.86 7.58
CA SER A 214 13.98 -9.82 8.92
C SER A 214 12.58 -9.21 8.93
N LEU A 215 12.29 -8.23 8.03
CA LEU A 215 10.94 -7.67 7.89
C LEU A 215 10.00 -8.69 7.23
N GLN A 216 10.49 -9.39 6.21
CA GLN A 216 9.72 -10.43 5.53
C GLN A 216 9.38 -11.58 6.48
N ASP A 217 10.36 -11.99 7.30
CA ASP A 217 10.20 -13.04 8.32
C ASP A 217 9.22 -12.60 9.42
N PHE A 218 9.39 -11.39 9.97
CA PHE A 218 8.49 -10.83 10.97
C PHE A 218 7.07 -10.71 10.44
N SER A 219 6.90 -10.25 9.21
CA SER A 219 5.60 -10.14 8.56
C SER A 219 4.85 -11.46 8.53
N ARG A 220 5.52 -12.57 8.17
CA ARG A 220 4.90 -13.90 8.09
C ARG A 220 4.72 -14.55 9.44
N ARG A 221 5.77 -14.58 10.27
CA ARG A 221 5.75 -15.32 11.54
C ARG A 221 4.94 -14.65 12.64
N LYS A 222 4.74 -13.34 12.57
CA LYS A 222 4.02 -12.58 13.59
C LYS A 222 2.68 -12.07 13.05
N ILE A 223 2.71 -11.11 12.15
CA ILE A 223 1.49 -10.41 11.72
C ILE A 223 0.54 -11.35 10.94
N LEU A 224 1.06 -12.04 9.92
CA LEU A 224 0.24 -12.96 9.13
C LEU A 224 -0.31 -14.11 9.98
N ALA A 225 0.51 -14.69 10.85
CA ALA A 225 0.10 -15.78 11.75
C ALA A 225 -0.99 -15.34 12.73
N ASP A 226 -0.88 -14.14 13.31
CA ASP A 226 -1.90 -13.58 14.20
C ASP A 226 -3.23 -13.33 13.48
N VAL A 227 -3.16 -12.74 12.28
CA VAL A 227 -4.36 -12.49 11.44
C VAL A 227 -5.02 -13.82 11.08
N ALA A 228 -4.26 -14.82 10.65
CA ALA A 228 -4.77 -16.16 10.34
C ALA A 228 -5.49 -16.77 11.54
N ALA A 229 -4.87 -16.75 12.73
CA ALA A 229 -5.46 -17.28 13.95
C ALA A 229 -6.74 -16.51 14.39
N ALA A 230 -6.77 -15.18 14.18
CA ALA A 230 -7.94 -14.37 14.50
C ALA A 230 -9.12 -14.71 13.58
N LEU A 231 -8.88 -14.82 12.27
CA LEU A 231 -9.91 -15.14 11.28
C LEU A 231 -10.39 -16.59 11.40
N GLU A 232 -9.52 -17.53 11.78
CA GLU A 232 -9.92 -18.90 12.09
C GLU A 232 -10.93 -18.96 13.26
N ARG A 233 -10.68 -18.21 14.34
CA ARG A 233 -11.65 -18.10 15.47
C ARG A 233 -13.00 -17.54 15.03
N LYS A 234 -13.01 -16.67 14.04
CA LYS A 234 -14.21 -16.08 13.43
C LYS A 234 -14.83 -17.01 12.37
N LYS A 235 -14.19 -18.11 12.04
CA LYS A 235 -14.58 -19.03 10.94
C LYS A 235 -14.58 -18.34 9.56
N THR A 236 -13.83 -17.29 9.40
CA THR A 236 -13.61 -16.61 8.13
C THR A 236 -12.46 -17.27 7.39
N ALA A 237 -12.73 -17.81 6.20
CA ALA A 237 -11.74 -18.53 5.42
C ALA A 237 -10.61 -17.59 5.00
N PHE A 238 -9.38 -17.93 5.39
CA PHE A 238 -8.18 -17.12 5.18
C PHE A 238 -7.05 -17.93 4.56
N PHE A 239 -6.24 -17.25 3.72
CA PHE A 239 -4.95 -17.76 3.24
C PHE A 239 -4.00 -16.60 2.93
N GLU A 240 -2.68 -16.85 2.94
CA GLU A 240 -1.72 -15.85 2.44
C GLU A 240 -2.03 -15.51 0.98
N TYR A 241 -1.91 -14.24 0.61
CA TYR A 241 -2.27 -13.78 -0.74
C TYR A 241 -1.40 -14.43 -1.81
N LEU A 242 -2.06 -15.10 -2.74
CA LEU A 242 -1.43 -15.76 -3.88
C LEU A 242 -1.75 -15.02 -5.17
N VAL A 243 -0.74 -14.90 -6.00
CA VAL A 243 -0.87 -14.37 -7.36
C VAL A 243 -0.76 -15.51 -8.36
N THR A 244 -1.65 -15.52 -9.34
CA THR A 244 -1.56 -16.37 -10.53
C THR A 244 -1.00 -15.55 -11.68
N GLN A 245 -0.06 -16.09 -12.41
CA GLN A 245 0.61 -15.44 -13.54
C GLN A 245 0.92 -16.47 -14.61
N GLU A 246 0.75 -16.10 -15.87
CA GLU A 246 1.19 -16.91 -16.99
C GLU A 246 2.72 -16.94 -17.06
N MET A 247 3.28 -18.14 -17.23
CA MET A 247 4.73 -18.33 -17.23
C MET A 247 5.37 -17.65 -18.44
N GLY A 248 6.48 -16.97 -18.20
CA GLY A 248 7.24 -16.26 -19.23
C GLY A 248 6.64 -14.93 -19.66
N LEU A 249 5.61 -14.42 -18.96
CA LEU A 249 5.07 -13.07 -19.16
C LEU A 249 5.37 -12.17 -17.95
N ASP A 250 5.65 -10.92 -18.23
CA ASP A 250 5.76 -9.89 -17.20
C ASP A 250 4.38 -9.30 -16.92
N SER A 251 3.76 -9.71 -15.81
CA SER A 251 2.47 -9.16 -15.35
C SER A 251 2.61 -7.82 -14.64
N SER A 252 3.85 -7.36 -14.44
CA SER A 252 4.08 -6.05 -13.84
C SER A 252 3.57 -4.93 -14.75
N ALA A 253 3.26 -3.79 -14.15
CA ALA A 253 3.06 -2.53 -14.86
C ALA A 253 1.79 -2.41 -15.74
N GLY A 254 0.77 -3.22 -15.52
CA GLY A 254 -0.52 -3.05 -16.21
C GLY A 254 -0.50 -3.39 -17.70
N VAL A 255 0.50 -4.15 -18.15
CA VAL A 255 0.55 -4.68 -19.52
C VAL A 255 -0.63 -5.61 -19.74
N ARG A 256 -1.42 -5.34 -20.78
CA ARG A 256 -2.50 -6.21 -21.22
C ARG A 256 -2.00 -7.07 -22.36
N TYR A 257 -1.98 -8.37 -22.15
CA TYR A 257 -1.68 -9.35 -23.19
C TYR A 257 -2.96 -9.70 -23.95
N THR A 258 -2.81 -9.97 -25.23
CA THR A 258 -3.91 -10.45 -26.07
C THR A 258 -4.21 -11.94 -25.76
N ALA A 259 -5.41 -12.40 -26.12
CA ALA A 259 -5.76 -13.81 -25.97
C ALA A 259 -4.80 -14.73 -26.73
N GLU A 260 -4.22 -14.30 -27.86
CA GLU A 260 -3.23 -15.03 -28.64
C GLU A 260 -1.89 -15.14 -27.89
N GLU A 261 -1.44 -14.05 -27.24
CA GLU A 261 -0.21 -14.05 -26.42
C GLU A 261 -0.34 -14.94 -25.17
N LEU A 262 -1.56 -15.12 -24.65
CA LEU A 262 -1.86 -15.98 -23.48
C LEU A 262 -2.09 -17.45 -23.88
N ALA A 263 -2.49 -17.72 -25.12
CA ALA A 263 -2.90 -19.04 -25.55
C ALA A 263 -1.80 -20.10 -25.38
N GLY A 264 -2.15 -21.19 -24.69
CA GLY A 264 -1.26 -22.34 -24.48
C GLY A 264 -0.15 -22.12 -23.45
N ARG A 265 -0.13 -20.99 -22.73
CA ARG A 265 0.82 -20.78 -21.65
C ARG A 265 0.35 -21.47 -20.37
N GLU A 266 1.31 -21.99 -19.63
CA GLU A 266 1.05 -22.52 -18.30
C GLU A 266 0.97 -21.39 -17.28
N GLU A 267 0.10 -21.54 -16.29
CA GLU A 267 0.02 -20.63 -15.15
C GLU A 267 0.93 -21.12 -14.02
N MET A 268 1.61 -20.17 -13.36
CA MET A 268 2.27 -20.40 -12.08
C MET A 268 1.50 -19.71 -10.96
N LYS A 269 1.53 -20.29 -9.76
CA LYS A 269 1.12 -19.63 -8.52
C LYS A 269 2.33 -19.31 -7.67
N ARG A 270 2.28 -18.16 -7.03
CA ARG A 270 3.34 -17.67 -6.15
C ARG A 270 2.76 -16.82 -5.02
N TYR A 271 3.52 -16.64 -3.96
CA TYR A 271 3.22 -15.59 -3.01
C TYR A 271 3.38 -14.24 -3.70
N SER A 272 2.75 -13.22 -3.26
CA SER A 272 3.02 -11.82 -3.48
C SER A 272 3.72 -11.46 -4.82
N THR A 273 4.00 -10.19 -5.05
CA THR A 273 4.80 -9.70 -6.18
C THR A 273 6.12 -9.12 -5.68
N THR A 274 7.13 -9.05 -6.55
CA THR A 274 8.36 -8.26 -6.32
C THR A 274 8.22 -6.84 -6.86
N ASP A 275 7.05 -6.50 -7.39
CA ASP A 275 6.79 -5.31 -8.18
C ASP A 275 6.84 -4.04 -7.31
N LEU A 276 7.66 -3.05 -7.72
CA LEU A 276 7.77 -1.74 -7.04
C LEU A 276 6.68 -0.75 -7.47
N ASN A 277 5.91 -1.06 -8.48
CA ASN A 277 4.81 -0.21 -8.92
C ASN A 277 3.48 -0.52 -8.21
N ASP A 278 3.45 -1.47 -7.28
CA ASP A 278 2.34 -1.69 -6.34
C ASP A 278 2.57 -0.96 -5.00
N GLY A 279 1.50 -0.60 -4.31
CA GLY A 279 1.55 0.15 -3.06
C GLY A 279 2.33 -0.56 -1.96
N ARG A 280 2.27 -1.89 -1.91
CA ARG A 280 2.93 -2.69 -0.89
C ARG A 280 4.46 -2.62 -0.99
N ASN A 281 5.05 -3.05 -2.12
CA ASN A 281 6.51 -3.08 -2.23
C ASN A 281 7.13 -1.68 -2.37
N SER A 282 6.42 -0.72 -2.99
CA SER A 282 6.91 0.66 -3.13
C SER A 282 7.06 1.38 -1.79
N LEU A 283 6.22 1.05 -0.80
CA LEU A 283 6.34 1.56 0.56
C LEU A 283 7.24 0.66 1.41
N GLY A 284 7.25 -0.65 1.14
CA GLY A 284 8.11 -1.63 1.80
C GLY A 284 9.60 -1.38 1.60
N ILE A 285 10.01 -0.88 0.43
CA ILE A 285 11.42 -0.66 0.06
C ILE A 285 12.15 0.36 0.96
N TYR A 286 11.41 1.15 1.72
CA TYR A 286 11.92 2.04 2.77
C TYR A 286 12.14 1.32 4.11
N GLU A 287 12.33 0.01 4.10
CA GLU A 287 12.38 -0.85 5.28
C GLU A 287 11.13 -0.65 6.17
N THR A 288 9.95 -0.88 5.56
CA THR A 288 8.64 -0.77 6.20
C THR A 288 7.97 -2.15 6.22
N LEU A 289 7.31 -2.52 7.31
CA LEU A 289 6.41 -3.67 7.35
C LEU A 289 5.16 -3.34 6.51
N SER A 290 5.17 -3.77 5.25
CA SER A 290 4.15 -3.38 4.28
C SER A 290 3.36 -4.58 3.78
N PHE A 291 2.04 -4.42 3.70
CA PHE A 291 1.10 -5.50 3.40
C PHE A 291 0.04 -5.06 2.40
N ILE A 292 -0.55 -6.06 1.75
CA ILE A 292 -1.80 -5.91 1.01
C ILE A 292 -2.85 -6.86 1.59
N GLN A 293 -4.06 -6.37 1.83
CA GLN A 293 -5.21 -7.20 2.15
C GLN A 293 -6.15 -7.26 0.96
N GLU A 294 -6.58 -8.48 0.63
CA GLU A 294 -7.51 -8.75 -0.45
C GLU A 294 -8.77 -9.40 0.11
N GLY A 295 -9.90 -8.71 0.06
CA GLY A 295 -11.20 -9.29 0.37
C GLY A 295 -11.78 -10.01 -0.83
N ALA A 296 -12.59 -11.04 -0.62
CA ALA A 296 -13.28 -11.73 -1.70
C ALA A 296 -14.35 -10.83 -2.34
N SER A 297 -14.42 -10.83 -3.65
CA SER A 297 -15.34 -10.02 -4.47
C SER A 297 -16.07 -10.88 -5.49
N ARG A 298 -17.08 -11.64 -5.02
CA ARG A 298 -17.96 -12.43 -5.89
C ARG A 298 -19.35 -11.82 -5.91
N HIS A 299 -19.56 -10.93 -6.84
CA HIS A 299 -20.79 -10.12 -6.95
C HIS A 299 -22.05 -10.91 -7.23
N ASP A 300 -21.93 -12.18 -7.57
CA ASP A 300 -23.04 -13.10 -7.81
C ASP A 300 -23.54 -13.81 -6.55
N ILE A 301 -22.76 -13.84 -5.47
CA ILE A 301 -23.11 -14.57 -4.23
C ILE A 301 -22.92 -13.78 -2.94
N GLU A 302 -22.07 -12.73 -2.92
CA GLU A 302 -21.83 -11.90 -1.75
C GLU A 302 -22.47 -10.52 -1.88
N THR A 303 -22.96 -10.04 -0.75
CA THR A 303 -23.49 -8.69 -0.62
C THR A 303 -22.37 -7.70 -0.28
N LEU A 304 -22.62 -6.40 -0.42
CA LEU A 304 -21.72 -5.37 0.09
C LEU A 304 -21.50 -5.53 1.60
N ALA A 305 -22.54 -5.90 2.34
CA ALA A 305 -22.46 -6.13 3.77
C ALA A 305 -21.50 -7.27 4.12
N ASP A 306 -21.64 -8.43 3.47
CA ASP A 306 -20.77 -9.59 3.70
C ASP A 306 -19.31 -9.25 3.38
N ARG A 307 -19.06 -8.63 2.22
CA ARG A 307 -17.71 -8.21 1.79
C ARG A 307 -17.09 -7.20 2.75
N THR A 308 -17.87 -6.21 3.20
CA THR A 308 -17.42 -5.22 4.18
C THR A 308 -17.08 -5.87 5.52
N ALA A 309 -17.88 -6.82 5.99
CA ALA A 309 -17.62 -7.54 7.23
C ALA A 309 -16.32 -8.35 7.16
N TRP A 310 -16.06 -9.09 6.08
CA TRP A 310 -14.80 -9.82 5.92
C TRP A 310 -13.59 -8.90 5.84
N GLN A 311 -13.69 -7.82 5.07
CA GLN A 311 -12.64 -6.80 5.02
C GLN A 311 -12.36 -6.22 6.40
N TYR A 312 -13.41 -5.84 7.13
CA TYR A 312 -13.30 -5.27 8.47
C TYR A 312 -12.66 -6.25 9.46
N GLU A 313 -13.06 -7.54 9.44
CA GLU A 313 -12.45 -8.56 10.31
C GLU A 313 -10.96 -8.70 10.06
N GLY A 314 -10.53 -8.69 8.79
CA GLY A 314 -9.13 -8.76 8.43
C GLY A 314 -8.35 -7.53 8.86
N ILE A 315 -8.85 -6.33 8.57
CA ILE A 315 -8.22 -5.05 8.96
C ILE A 315 -8.13 -4.94 10.48
N ARG A 316 -9.20 -5.29 11.20
CA ARG A 316 -9.23 -5.28 12.66
C ARG A 316 -8.17 -6.22 13.25
N ALA A 317 -8.11 -7.46 12.78
CA ALA A 317 -7.12 -8.44 13.23
C ALA A 317 -5.68 -7.96 12.96
N PHE A 318 -5.46 -7.29 11.82
CA PHE A 318 -4.17 -6.70 11.45
C PHE A 318 -3.76 -5.58 12.42
N VAL A 319 -4.64 -4.62 12.69
CA VAL A 319 -4.35 -3.50 13.61
C VAL A 319 -4.15 -4.00 15.04
N GLU A 320 -4.95 -4.97 15.50
CA GLU A 320 -4.78 -5.62 16.80
C GLU A 320 -3.43 -6.35 16.90
N SER A 321 -2.97 -7.02 15.83
CA SER A 321 -1.66 -7.65 15.77
C SER A 321 -0.52 -6.62 15.80
N ALA A 322 -0.63 -5.54 15.03
CA ALA A 322 0.35 -4.44 15.05
C ALA A 322 0.46 -3.82 16.46
N ALA A 323 -0.65 -3.63 17.16
CA ALA A 323 -0.66 -3.12 18.53
C ALA A 323 0.01 -4.10 19.51
N ARG A 324 -0.25 -5.40 19.37
CA ARG A 324 0.36 -6.46 20.21
C ARG A 324 1.87 -6.48 20.08
N HIS A 325 2.37 -6.29 18.87
CA HIS A 325 3.80 -6.33 18.54
C HIS A 325 4.47 -4.94 18.48
N ALA A 326 3.81 -3.88 18.97
CA ALA A 326 4.33 -2.51 18.86
C ALA A 326 5.76 -2.35 19.42
N GLY A 327 6.04 -3.01 20.55
CA GLY A 327 7.37 -3.02 21.19
C GLY A 327 8.47 -3.73 20.41
N GLU A 328 8.12 -4.63 19.48
CA GLU A 328 9.06 -5.33 18.58
C GLU A 328 9.19 -4.57 17.25
N ILE A 329 8.09 -4.05 16.70
CA ILE A 329 8.04 -3.34 15.41
C ILE A 329 8.94 -2.11 15.42
N LEU A 330 8.82 -1.29 16.44
CA LEU A 330 9.49 0.01 16.49
C LEU A 330 11.02 -0.11 16.41
N PRO A 331 11.71 -0.91 17.28
CA PRO A 331 13.14 -1.08 17.19
C PRO A 331 13.58 -1.79 15.91
N LEU A 332 12.82 -2.79 15.42
CA LEU A 332 13.14 -3.52 14.20
C LEU A 332 13.19 -2.57 12.99
N VAL A 333 12.09 -1.87 12.71
CA VAL A 333 11.98 -1.01 11.53
C VAL A 333 12.98 0.14 11.59
N ARG A 334 13.07 0.84 12.72
CA ARG A 334 13.99 1.98 12.86
C ARG A 334 15.45 1.58 12.84
N GLY A 335 15.77 0.44 13.46
CA GLY A 335 17.12 -0.11 13.42
C GLY A 335 17.57 -0.43 12.00
N LEU A 336 16.70 -1.06 11.20
CA LEU A 336 16.98 -1.39 9.81
C LEU A 336 17.09 -0.13 8.94
N ARG A 337 16.20 0.85 9.10
CA ARG A 337 16.28 2.15 8.39
C ARG A 337 17.58 2.89 8.69
N ALA A 338 17.96 2.97 9.96
CA ALA A 338 19.20 3.63 10.36
C ALA A 338 20.43 2.92 9.76
N LYS A 339 20.48 1.59 9.83
CA LYS A 339 21.54 0.78 9.25
C LYS A 339 21.60 0.90 7.72
N LEU A 340 20.45 0.93 7.04
CA LEU A 340 20.39 1.13 5.59
C LEU A 340 21.02 2.47 5.20
N VAL A 341 20.65 3.56 5.88
CA VAL A 341 21.21 4.90 5.60
C VAL A 341 22.70 4.95 5.87
N GLU A 342 23.16 4.35 6.98
CA GLU A 342 24.58 4.27 7.34
C GLU A 342 25.39 3.50 6.29
N ASN A 343 24.92 2.30 5.89
CA ASN A 343 25.61 1.47 4.90
C ASN A 343 25.65 2.18 3.53
N ALA A 344 24.53 2.76 3.10
CA ALA A 344 24.45 3.47 1.82
C ALA A 344 25.30 4.77 1.75
N GLY A 345 25.76 5.26 2.87
CA GLY A 345 26.72 6.37 2.98
C GLY A 345 28.18 5.98 2.67
N ARG A 346 28.46 4.68 2.48
CA ARG A 346 29.79 4.12 2.18
C ARG A 346 29.70 3.20 0.98
N TYR A 347 30.70 3.24 0.10
CA TYR A 347 30.76 2.32 -1.03
C TYR A 347 31.38 1.00 -0.59
N GLU A 348 30.61 -0.06 -0.70
CA GLU A 348 31.06 -1.43 -0.45
C GLU A 348 30.56 -2.34 -1.58
N ALA A 349 31.46 -3.10 -2.21
CA ALA A 349 31.10 -3.98 -3.33
C ALA A 349 30.10 -5.09 -2.93
N GLY A 350 30.04 -5.44 -1.66
CA GLY A 350 29.11 -6.42 -1.10
C GLY A 350 27.73 -5.84 -0.74
N ASP A 351 27.56 -4.52 -0.70
CA ASP A 351 26.25 -3.89 -0.51
C ASP A 351 25.54 -3.80 -1.86
N VAL A 352 24.66 -4.75 -2.14
CA VAL A 352 24.02 -4.92 -3.43
C VAL A 352 22.57 -4.46 -3.46
N VAL A 353 22.14 -3.97 -4.63
CA VAL A 353 20.74 -3.70 -4.95
C VAL A 353 20.33 -4.60 -6.10
N HIS A 354 19.21 -5.32 -5.92
CA HIS A 354 18.64 -6.19 -6.92
C HIS A 354 17.80 -5.36 -7.90
N LEU A 355 18.16 -5.40 -9.18
CA LEU A 355 17.51 -4.64 -10.25
C LEU A 355 16.42 -5.45 -10.97
N ASP A 356 16.61 -6.78 -11.03
CA ASP A 356 15.64 -7.73 -11.59
C ASP A 356 15.60 -9.01 -10.75
N MET A 357 14.41 -9.58 -10.64
CA MET A 357 14.11 -10.73 -9.80
C MET A 357 13.15 -11.65 -10.52
N ASP A 358 13.23 -12.94 -10.20
CA ASP A 358 12.29 -13.95 -10.70
C ASP A 358 11.80 -14.86 -9.57
N TYR A 359 10.84 -15.71 -9.91
CA TYR A 359 10.27 -16.65 -8.95
C TYR A 359 10.86 -18.04 -9.18
N ALA A 360 11.13 -18.73 -8.07
CA ALA A 360 11.75 -20.05 -8.08
C ALA A 360 10.92 -21.09 -7.32
N ARG A 361 11.08 -22.33 -7.71
CA ARG A 361 10.49 -23.50 -7.02
C ARG A 361 11.26 -23.78 -5.74
N ASP A 362 10.56 -24.21 -4.70
CA ASP A 362 11.18 -24.78 -3.51
C ASP A 362 11.16 -26.30 -3.63
N PRO A 363 12.34 -26.97 -3.75
CA PRO A 363 12.40 -28.44 -3.80
C PRO A 363 11.84 -29.12 -2.55
N SER A 364 11.85 -28.44 -1.40
CA SER A 364 11.30 -28.96 -0.15
C SER A 364 9.77 -28.86 -0.08
N GLN A 365 9.18 -27.96 -0.89
CA GLN A 365 7.74 -27.76 -1.01
C GLN A 365 7.32 -27.65 -2.49
N PRO A 366 7.36 -28.76 -3.25
CA PRO A 366 7.18 -28.72 -4.70
C PRO A 366 5.74 -28.41 -5.17
N THR A 367 4.78 -28.53 -4.25
CA THR A 367 3.36 -28.28 -4.53
C THR A 367 2.72 -27.51 -3.38
N LEU A 368 1.60 -26.85 -3.68
CA LEU A 368 0.74 -26.22 -2.69
C LEU A 368 -0.67 -26.80 -2.75
N THR A 369 -1.24 -27.15 -1.61
CA THR A 369 -2.64 -27.58 -1.53
C THR A 369 -3.51 -26.42 -1.05
N LEU A 370 -4.55 -26.10 -1.82
CA LEU A 370 -5.51 -25.05 -1.55
C LEU A 370 -6.91 -25.63 -1.41
N LYS A 371 -7.79 -24.94 -0.69
CA LYS A 371 -9.23 -25.22 -0.73
C LYS A 371 -9.86 -24.37 -1.84
N ALA A 372 -10.75 -24.99 -2.60
CA ALA A 372 -11.52 -24.36 -3.66
C ALA A 372 -12.98 -24.82 -3.62
N PHE A 373 -13.88 -24.05 -4.22
CA PHE A 373 -15.24 -24.50 -4.48
C PHE A 373 -15.34 -25.16 -5.85
N GLU A 374 -15.69 -26.45 -5.86
CA GLU A 374 -16.13 -27.11 -7.08
C GLU A 374 -17.63 -26.86 -7.26
N ARG A 375 -18.00 -26.06 -8.25
CA ARG A 375 -19.39 -25.70 -8.54
C ARG A 375 -20.10 -26.83 -9.28
N THR A 376 -21.32 -27.11 -8.87
CA THR A 376 -22.21 -28.07 -9.57
C THR A 376 -22.96 -27.41 -10.75
N ARG A 377 -22.90 -26.08 -10.88
CA ARG A 377 -23.46 -25.32 -12.00
C ARG A 377 -22.51 -24.20 -12.43
N PRO A 378 -22.47 -23.85 -13.73
CA PRO A 378 -21.74 -22.65 -14.18
C PRO A 378 -22.20 -21.40 -13.41
N ALA A 379 -21.26 -20.48 -13.14
CA ALA A 379 -21.64 -19.17 -12.62
C ALA A 379 -22.62 -18.50 -13.59
N ALA A 380 -23.66 -17.89 -13.08
CA ALA A 380 -24.50 -17.02 -13.88
C ALA A 380 -23.63 -15.87 -14.44
N ALA A 381 -23.94 -15.42 -15.65
CA ALA A 381 -23.31 -14.22 -16.22
C ALA A 381 -23.44 -13.07 -15.21
N PRO A 382 -22.40 -12.21 -15.04
CA PRO A 382 -22.47 -11.10 -14.11
C PRO A 382 -23.66 -10.20 -14.47
N GLY A 383 -24.69 -10.27 -13.65
CA GLY A 383 -25.83 -9.35 -13.66
C GLY A 383 -25.55 -8.11 -12.82
N PRO A 384 -26.48 -7.15 -12.76
CA PRO A 384 -26.39 -6.03 -11.81
C PRO A 384 -26.19 -6.59 -10.41
N ARG A 385 -25.19 -6.06 -9.70
CA ARG A 385 -24.75 -6.56 -8.38
C ARG A 385 -25.90 -6.55 -7.38
N PRO A 386 -26.37 -7.72 -6.88
CA PRO A 386 -27.36 -7.71 -5.82
C PRO A 386 -26.68 -7.18 -4.55
N LEU A 387 -27.16 -6.07 -4.04
CA LEU A 387 -26.75 -5.53 -2.75
C LEU A 387 -27.31 -6.33 -1.56
N GLY A 388 -28.05 -7.36 -1.84
CA GLY A 388 -28.41 -8.52 -1.04
C GLY A 388 -29.09 -8.29 0.31
N LYS A 389 -29.53 -9.38 0.96
CA LYS A 389 -30.12 -9.36 2.30
C LYS A 389 -29.03 -9.44 3.37
N LEU A 390 -29.09 -8.53 4.34
CA LEU A 390 -28.23 -8.56 5.52
C LEU A 390 -28.46 -9.84 6.33
N ARG A 391 -27.36 -10.41 6.82
CA ARG A 391 -27.37 -11.43 7.84
C ARG A 391 -26.93 -10.80 9.16
N THR A 392 -27.89 -10.52 10.01
CA THR A 392 -27.66 -9.98 11.35
C THR A 392 -28.78 -10.45 12.27
N ASP A 393 -28.45 -10.61 13.54
CA ASP A 393 -29.46 -10.91 14.58
C ASP A 393 -30.25 -9.66 14.98
N LYS A 394 -29.87 -8.48 14.52
CA LYS A 394 -30.55 -7.21 14.83
C LYS A 394 -31.82 -7.01 14.02
N LYS A 395 -32.85 -6.50 14.70
CA LYS A 395 -34.15 -6.21 14.12
C LYS A 395 -34.15 -4.87 13.37
N ALA A 396 -35.13 -4.66 12.52
CA ALA A 396 -35.34 -3.38 11.87
C ALA A 396 -35.57 -2.28 12.92
N GLY A 397 -34.79 -1.18 12.82
CA GLY A 397 -34.81 -0.08 13.79
C GLY A 397 -33.69 -0.08 14.83
N GLU A 398 -32.96 -1.19 15.00
CA GLU A 398 -31.78 -1.24 15.85
C GLU A 398 -30.55 -0.72 15.11
N THR A 399 -29.64 -0.05 15.83
CA THR A 399 -28.36 0.42 15.26
C THR A 399 -27.53 -0.76 14.78
N LEU A 400 -27.11 -0.73 13.52
CA LEU A 400 -26.31 -1.74 12.87
C LEU A 400 -24.89 -1.23 12.68
N THR A 401 -23.90 -2.06 12.97
CA THR A 401 -22.48 -1.81 12.70
C THR A 401 -21.90 -2.96 11.87
N ALA A 402 -20.72 -2.75 11.25
CA ALA A 402 -20.04 -3.80 10.50
C ALA A 402 -19.75 -5.06 11.36
N ALA A 403 -19.54 -4.88 12.66
CA ALA A 403 -19.32 -5.98 13.61
C ALA A 403 -20.59 -6.85 13.87
N ASP A 404 -21.78 -6.31 13.60
CA ASP A 404 -23.05 -7.02 13.79
C ASP A 404 -23.43 -7.88 12.57
N ILE A 405 -22.71 -7.75 11.46
CA ILE A 405 -22.96 -8.52 10.25
C ILE A 405 -22.32 -9.89 10.40
N VAL A 406 -23.13 -10.93 10.23
CA VAL A 406 -22.65 -12.31 10.16
C VAL A 406 -22.30 -12.61 8.69
N PRO A 407 -21.01 -12.70 8.34
CA PRO A 407 -20.61 -12.99 6.96
C PRO A 407 -21.21 -14.31 6.49
N ALA A 408 -21.69 -14.35 5.25
CA ALA A 408 -22.15 -15.59 4.66
C ALA A 408 -21.01 -16.60 4.60
N ALA A 409 -21.23 -17.82 5.10
CA ALA A 409 -20.41 -18.94 4.68
C ALA A 409 -20.46 -19.02 3.14
N PRO A 410 -19.38 -19.49 2.47
CA PRO A 410 -19.38 -19.59 1.01
C PRO A 410 -20.64 -20.32 0.56
N ALA A 411 -21.62 -19.56 0.08
CA ALA A 411 -22.89 -20.11 -0.35
C ALA A 411 -22.81 -20.34 -1.87
N GLY A 412 -23.05 -21.56 -2.26
CA GLY A 412 -23.19 -21.94 -3.66
C GLY A 412 -23.52 -23.40 -3.74
N ALA A 413 -24.23 -23.83 -4.76
CA ALA A 413 -24.39 -25.24 -5.08
C ALA A 413 -23.03 -25.80 -5.52
N GLY A 414 -22.18 -26.12 -4.56
CA GLY A 414 -20.82 -26.63 -4.77
C GLY A 414 -20.29 -27.28 -3.49
N ARG A 415 -19.25 -28.08 -3.64
CA ARG A 415 -18.52 -28.70 -2.53
C ARG A 415 -17.15 -28.07 -2.38
N VAL A 416 -16.65 -28.03 -1.14
CA VAL A 416 -15.25 -27.67 -0.89
C VAL A 416 -14.38 -28.86 -1.29
N VAL A 417 -13.39 -28.59 -2.14
CA VAL A 417 -12.42 -29.58 -2.60
C VAL A 417 -11.00 -29.10 -2.33
N GLU A 418 -10.07 -30.02 -2.22
CA GLU A 418 -8.65 -29.70 -2.20
C GLU A 418 -8.12 -29.64 -3.66
N GLN A 419 -7.44 -28.54 -3.97
CA GLN A 419 -6.78 -28.31 -5.25
C GLN A 419 -5.28 -28.34 -5.05
N VAL A 420 -4.58 -29.26 -5.74
CA VAL A 420 -3.13 -29.32 -5.72
C VAL A 420 -2.57 -28.46 -6.86
N VAL A 421 -1.82 -27.42 -6.46
CA VAL A 421 -1.08 -26.54 -7.36
C VAL A 421 0.29 -27.14 -7.62
N LYS A 422 0.56 -27.59 -8.85
CA LYS A 422 1.84 -28.20 -9.26
C LYS A 422 2.88 -27.15 -9.71
N ASN A 423 2.42 -26.06 -10.31
CA ASN A 423 3.27 -24.94 -10.71
C ASN A 423 3.36 -23.91 -9.58
N TRP A 424 4.04 -24.32 -8.49
CA TRP A 424 4.21 -23.55 -7.28
C TRP A 424 5.62 -22.95 -7.20
N PHE A 425 5.71 -21.62 -7.03
CA PHE A 425 6.95 -20.85 -7.04
C PHE A 425 7.01 -19.93 -5.82
N PRO A 426 7.28 -20.46 -4.61
CA PRO A 426 7.26 -19.69 -3.37
C PRO A 426 8.48 -18.80 -3.13
N LEU A 427 9.59 -19.05 -3.83
CA LEU A 427 10.84 -18.35 -3.61
C LEU A 427 11.03 -17.21 -4.61
N VAL A 428 11.87 -16.25 -4.25
CA VAL A 428 12.32 -15.17 -5.12
C VAL A 428 13.84 -15.25 -5.25
N GLU A 429 14.34 -15.14 -6.49
CA GLU A 429 15.75 -15.13 -6.81
C GLU A 429 16.16 -13.85 -7.54
N SER A 430 17.39 -13.41 -7.33
CA SER A 430 17.96 -12.28 -8.06
C SER A 430 18.42 -12.72 -9.43
N ARG A 431 17.95 -12.04 -10.49
CA ARG A 431 18.48 -12.19 -11.85
C ARG A 431 19.60 -11.21 -12.15
N LEU A 432 19.50 -10.02 -11.61
CA LEU A 432 20.47 -8.96 -11.80
C LEU A 432 20.61 -8.13 -10.53
N SER A 433 21.84 -7.93 -10.09
CA SER A 433 22.17 -7.04 -8.98
C SER A 433 23.40 -6.21 -9.30
N ILE A 434 23.53 -5.09 -8.61
CA ILE A 434 24.67 -4.19 -8.70
C ILE A 434 25.16 -3.83 -7.29
N ALA A 435 26.44 -3.49 -7.15
CA ALA A 435 26.90 -2.79 -5.96
C ALA A 435 26.25 -1.41 -5.88
N ARG A 436 25.70 -1.03 -4.71
CA ARG A 436 25.09 0.27 -4.49
C ARG A 436 26.14 1.37 -4.66
N PRO A 437 25.92 2.39 -5.52
CA PRO A 437 26.81 3.55 -5.57
C PRO A 437 26.57 4.47 -4.37
N LEU A 438 27.48 5.39 -4.11
CA LEU A 438 27.26 6.48 -3.13
C LEU A 438 26.16 7.43 -3.57
N GLY A 439 25.96 7.56 -4.89
CA GLY A 439 24.95 8.44 -5.45
C GLY A 439 25.00 8.51 -6.96
N TYR A 440 24.25 9.45 -7.49
CA TYR A 440 24.13 9.69 -8.92
C TYR A 440 24.24 11.18 -9.24
N VAL A 441 24.97 11.48 -10.33
CA VAL A 441 24.90 12.79 -11.00
C VAL A 441 23.83 12.71 -12.09
N ILE A 442 22.92 13.66 -12.08
CA ILE A 442 21.83 13.79 -13.04
C ILE A 442 21.99 15.15 -13.75
N PRO A 443 22.33 15.18 -15.04
CA PRO A 443 22.40 16.42 -15.80
C PRO A 443 21.07 17.20 -15.81
N ALA A 444 21.13 18.52 -15.83
CA ALA A 444 19.97 19.41 -15.77
C ALA A 444 18.91 19.12 -16.85
N ALA A 445 19.31 18.51 -17.98
CA ALA A 445 18.40 18.09 -19.05
C ALA A 445 17.37 17.04 -18.62
N TYR A 446 17.61 16.30 -17.53
CA TYR A 446 16.72 15.24 -17.03
C TYR A 446 15.86 15.70 -15.83
N ALA A 447 15.33 16.91 -15.88
CA ALA A 447 14.51 17.50 -14.81
C ALA A 447 13.27 16.65 -14.45
N GLU A 448 12.71 15.87 -15.38
CA GLU A 448 11.56 14.99 -15.10
C GLU A 448 11.96 13.82 -14.18
N VAL A 449 13.16 13.28 -14.34
CA VAL A 449 13.72 12.29 -13.41
C VAL A 449 13.77 12.88 -12.00
N VAL A 450 14.31 14.09 -11.87
CA VAL A 450 14.42 14.79 -10.58
C VAL A 450 13.04 15.05 -9.95
N ARG A 451 12.04 15.45 -10.76
CA ARG A 451 10.65 15.60 -10.25
C ARG A 451 10.09 14.31 -9.69
N THR A 452 10.31 13.19 -10.36
CA THR A 452 9.87 11.87 -9.87
C THR A 452 10.57 11.50 -8.56
N LEU A 453 11.89 11.72 -8.45
CA LEU A 453 12.64 11.50 -7.21
C LEU A 453 12.07 12.32 -6.05
N LEU A 454 11.77 13.60 -6.27
CA LEU A 454 11.19 14.48 -5.24
C LEU A 454 9.80 14.01 -4.79
N ARG A 455 8.96 13.47 -5.69
CA ARG A 455 7.67 12.88 -5.34
C ARG A 455 7.81 11.67 -4.43
N HIS A 456 8.90 10.92 -4.55
CA HIS A 456 9.28 9.84 -3.63
C HIS A 456 9.91 10.33 -2.32
N GLY A 457 9.99 11.64 -2.09
CA GLY A 457 10.64 12.22 -0.92
C GLY A 457 12.16 12.09 -0.92
N ILE A 458 12.75 11.77 -2.07
CA ILE A 458 14.20 11.67 -2.24
C ILE A 458 14.80 13.07 -2.24
N SER A 459 15.74 13.30 -1.34
CA SER A 459 16.47 14.56 -1.29
C SER A 459 17.45 14.68 -2.47
N VAL A 460 17.38 15.80 -3.16
CA VAL A 460 18.22 16.13 -4.32
C VAL A 460 19.03 17.38 -4.05
N GLY A 461 20.32 17.35 -4.34
CA GLY A 461 21.20 18.51 -4.29
C GLY A 461 21.34 19.15 -5.67
N LEU A 462 21.24 20.48 -5.73
CA LEU A 462 21.58 21.28 -6.91
C LEU A 462 23.07 21.64 -6.85
N VAL A 463 23.84 21.28 -7.88
CA VAL A 463 25.27 21.55 -7.96
C VAL A 463 25.51 23.05 -8.06
N ALA A 464 26.32 23.61 -7.14
CA ALA A 464 26.50 25.02 -6.96
C ALA A 464 27.65 25.61 -7.82
N LYS A 465 28.55 24.75 -8.29
CA LYS A 465 29.70 25.13 -9.14
C LYS A 465 30.20 23.95 -9.94
N ASP A 466 30.83 24.22 -11.08
CA ASP A 466 31.48 23.21 -11.92
C ASP A 466 32.54 22.43 -11.14
N ALA A 467 32.60 21.11 -11.38
CA ALA A 467 33.59 20.23 -10.78
C ALA A 467 33.92 19.06 -11.71
N GLN A 468 35.18 18.63 -11.73
CA GLN A 468 35.58 17.37 -12.35
C GLN A 468 35.33 16.25 -11.36
N VAL A 469 34.56 15.24 -11.76
CA VAL A 469 34.17 14.12 -10.93
C VAL A 469 34.51 12.79 -11.61
N GLU A 470 35.12 11.88 -10.89
CA GLU A 470 35.28 10.50 -11.34
C GLU A 470 33.93 9.78 -11.19
N VAL A 471 33.43 9.21 -12.28
CA VAL A 471 32.13 8.56 -12.35
C VAL A 471 32.21 7.20 -13.05
N GLU A 472 31.29 6.33 -12.75
CA GLU A 472 30.98 5.18 -13.60
C GLU A 472 29.84 5.57 -14.56
N ALA A 473 30.08 5.40 -15.86
CA ALA A 473 29.12 5.67 -16.91
C ALA A 473 28.81 4.37 -17.67
N TYR A 474 27.58 4.20 -18.10
CA TYR A 474 27.17 3.08 -18.91
C TYR A 474 27.17 3.46 -20.40
N ARG A 475 28.02 2.81 -21.19
CA ARG A 475 27.91 2.83 -22.63
C ARG A 475 26.90 1.76 -23.08
N THR A 476 25.88 2.17 -23.80
CA THR A 476 24.85 1.24 -24.30
C THR A 476 25.35 0.50 -25.55
N GLY A 477 25.10 -0.79 -25.59
CA GLY A 477 25.25 -1.60 -26.79
C GLY A 477 23.94 -1.61 -27.59
N GLU A 478 23.25 -2.75 -27.57
CA GLU A 478 21.93 -2.88 -28.17
C GLU A 478 20.87 -2.21 -27.28
N VAL A 479 19.97 -1.45 -27.89
CA VAL A 479 18.82 -0.83 -27.24
C VAL A 479 17.60 -1.08 -28.10
N MET A 480 16.67 -1.90 -27.62
CA MET A 480 15.38 -2.12 -28.26
C MET A 480 14.32 -1.27 -27.56
N PRO A 481 13.53 -0.48 -28.30
CA PRO A 481 12.51 0.34 -27.68
C PRO A 481 11.44 -0.54 -27.03
N ALA A 482 10.92 -0.11 -25.88
CA ALA A 482 9.82 -0.78 -25.21
C ALA A 482 8.55 -0.74 -26.10
N LYS A 483 7.83 -1.85 -26.16
CA LYS A 483 6.53 -1.93 -26.85
C LYS A 483 5.48 -1.07 -26.14
N TYR A 484 5.55 -1.00 -24.83
CA TYR A 484 4.65 -0.25 -23.96
C TYR A 484 5.43 0.69 -23.06
N ASP A 485 4.80 1.76 -22.58
CA ASP A 485 5.44 2.78 -21.76
C ASP A 485 5.92 2.27 -20.37
N TYR A 486 5.46 1.13 -19.93
CA TYR A 486 5.77 0.54 -18.61
C TYR A 486 6.69 -0.69 -18.69
N LEU A 487 7.17 -1.04 -19.85
CA LEU A 487 8.13 -2.14 -20.02
C LEU A 487 9.53 -1.58 -20.18
N PRO A 488 10.57 -2.24 -19.65
CA PRO A 488 11.94 -1.92 -20.04
C PRO A 488 12.07 -2.11 -21.55
N PRO A 489 13.03 -1.47 -22.20
CA PRO A 489 13.42 -1.89 -23.54
C PRO A 489 13.59 -3.42 -23.53
N ASP A 490 13.00 -4.12 -24.50
CA ASP A 490 13.05 -5.58 -24.57
C ASP A 490 14.47 -6.10 -24.39
N LYS A 491 15.44 -5.27 -24.78
CA LYS A 491 16.84 -5.53 -24.58
C LYS A 491 17.61 -4.23 -24.46
N ILE A 492 18.32 -4.09 -23.36
CA ILE A 492 19.35 -3.07 -23.18
C ILE A 492 20.62 -3.73 -22.66
N THR A 493 21.71 -3.64 -23.42
CA THR A 493 23.02 -4.08 -22.99
C THR A 493 23.87 -2.87 -22.64
N VAL A 494 24.64 -2.95 -21.57
CA VAL A 494 25.48 -1.86 -21.09
C VAL A 494 26.89 -2.36 -20.77
N GLU A 495 27.88 -1.52 -21.08
CA GLU A 495 29.26 -1.66 -20.65
C GLU A 495 29.57 -0.54 -19.68
N LYS A 496 29.99 -0.91 -18.47
CA LYS A 496 30.37 0.06 -17.44
C LYS A 496 31.79 0.56 -17.66
N ARG A 497 32.00 1.88 -17.62
CA ARG A 497 33.30 2.53 -17.76
C ARG A 497 33.49 3.58 -16.69
N THR A 498 34.69 3.59 -16.10
CA THR A 498 35.12 4.69 -15.22
C THR A 498 35.71 5.81 -16.08
N MET A 499 35.27 7.03 -15.83
CA MET A 499 35.75 8.22 -16.54
C MET A 499 35.66 9.48 -15.67
N SER A 500 36.47 10.47 -16.00
CA SER A 500 36.32 11.82 -15.42
C SER A 500 35.34 12.61 -16.28
N THR A 501 34.34 13.24 -15.66
CA THR A 501 33.37 14.08 -16.37
C THR A 501 33.23 15.44 -15.68
N LEU A 502 32.92 16.46 -16.48
CA LEU A 502 32.59 17.78 -15.96
C LEU A 502 31.14 17.83 -15.53
N VAL A 503 30.91 17.87 -14.22
CA VAL A 503 29.60 18.14 -13.62
C VAL A 503 29.43 19.65 -13.55
N LYS A 504 28.37 20.16 -14.16
CA LYS A 504 28.14 21.59 -14.32
C LYS A 504 27.32 22.16 -13.17
N GLN A 505 27.49 23.43 -12.90
CA GLN A 505 26.56 24.22 -12.10
C GLN A 505 25.14 24.06 -12.68
N GLY A 506 24.16 23.75 -11.83
CA GLY A 506 22.78 23.49 -12.24
C GLY A 506 22.46 22.02 -12.54
N ASP A 507 23.44 21.12 -12.60
CA ASP A 507 23.21 19.69 -12.56
C ASP A 507 22.76 19.27 -11.16
N PHE A 508 22.32 18.02 -11.01
CA PHE A 508 21.83 17.51 -9.73
C PHE A 508 22.71 16.37 -9.22
N TYR A 509 22.77 16.25 -7.89
CA TYR A 509 23.38 15.13 -7.22
C TYR A 509 22.38 14.49 -6.24
N VAL A 510 22.26 13.17 -6.28
CA VAL A 510 21.40 12.38 -5.39
C VAL A 510 22.27 11.39 -4.64
N SER A 511 22.40 11.56 -3.32
CA SER A 511 23.09 10.60 -2.47
C SER A 511 22.21 9.39 -2.19
N CYS A 512 22.78 8.18 -2.18
CA CYS A 512 22.09 6.99 -1.68
C CYS A 512 22.00 6.94 -0.14
N GLY A 513 22.81 7.72 0.60
CA GLY A 513 22.80 7.78 2.07
C GLY A 513 21.54 8.47 2.64
N GLN A 514 20.36 7.98 2.30
CA GLN A 514 19.06 8.49 2.74
C GLN A 514 18.02 7.36 2.82
N PRO A 515 16.83 7.56 3.43
CA PRO A 515 15.86 6.47 3.65
C PRO A 515 15.43 5.70 2.39
N ALA A 516 15.49 6.33 1.22
CA ALA A 516 15.20 5.72 -0.08
C ALA A 516 16.40 4.97 -0.71
N ALA A 517 17.41 4.61 0.05
CA ALA A 517 18.68 4.04 -0.45
C ALA A 517 18.49 2.82 -1.38
N ASN A 518 17.49 1.97 -1.11
CA ASN A 518 17.17 0.82 -1.96
C ASN A 518 16.41 1.23 -3.24
N LEU A 519 15.58 2.26 -3.15
CA LEU A 519 14.75 2.72 -4.25
C LEU A 519 15.57 3.51 -5.29
N ILE A 520 16.52 4.34 -4.87
CA ILE A 520 17.28 5.22 -5.76
C ILE A 520 17.96 4.45 -6.90
N PRO A 521 18.75 3.38 -6.66
CA PRO A 521 19.29 2.59 -7.76
C PRO A 521 18.23 1.87 -8.59
N ALA A 522 17.17 1.37 -7.95
CA ALA A 522 16.07 0.72 -8.65
C ALA A 522 15.35 1.66 -9.65
N LEU A 523 15.33 2.98 -9.37
CA LEU A 523 14.80 4.00 -10.28
C LEU A 523 15.80 4.45 -11.35
N LEU A 524 17.10 4.53 -11.04
CA LEU A 524 18.07 5.23 -11.87
C LEU A 524 18.95 4.31 -12.73
N GLU A 525 19.03 3.02 -12.42
CA GLU A 525 19.82 2.06 -13.20
C GLU A 525 19.13 1.68 -14.53
N PRO A 526 19.88 1.66 -15.65
CA PRO A 526 19.29 1.44 -16.97
C PRO A 526 18.73 0.04 -17.18
N GLN A 527 19.23 -0.97 -16.47
CA GLN A 527 18.76 -2.35 -16.57
C GLN A 527 17.75 -2.73 -15.48
N SER A 528 17.30 -1.76 -14.68
CA SER A 528 16.31 -2.03 -13.64
C SER A 528 14.94 -2.31 -14.23
N LYS A 529 14.28 -3.36 -13.74
CA LYS A 529 12.90 -3.70 -14.07
C LYS A 529 11.92 -2.54 -13.81
N TYR A 530 12.22 -1.70 -12.82
CA TYR A 530 11.40 -0.53 -12.43
C TYR A 530 12.12 0.81 -12.68
N GLY A 531 13.16 0.81 -13.52
CA GLY A 531 13.93 1.99 -13.85
C GLY A 531 13.11 3.07 -14.58
N LEU A 532 13.43 4.33 -14.32
CA LEU A 532 12.77 5.47 -14.97
C LEU A 532 13.02 5.54 -16.47
N ILE A 533 14.01 4.80 -16.99
CA ILE A 533 14.25 4.60 -18.42
C ILE A 533 13.01 4.03 -19.14
N ARG A 534 12.13 3.32 -18.43
CA ARG A 534 10.90 2.75 -18.98
C ARG A 534 9.85 3.80 -19.37
N TYR A 535 9.96 5.00 -18.82
CA TYR A 535 8.96 6.05 -18.98
C TYR A 535 9.43 7.10 -19.96
N ARG A 536 8.68 7.26 -21.07
CA ARG A 536 9.04 8.19 -22.16
C ARG A 536 9.23 9.63 -21.70
N ALA A 537 8.46 10.05 -20.69
CA ALA A 537 8.59 11.39 -20.12
C ALA A 537 9.98 11.68 -19.55
N CYS A 538 10.69 10.66 -19.04
CA CYS A 538 12.02 10.80 -18.48
C CYS A 538 13.12 10.95 -19.53
N LYS A 539 12.87 10.61 -20.80
CA LYS A 539 13.79 10.76 -21.94
C LYS A 539 15.18 10.11 -21.72
N LEU A 540 15.21 8.99 -21.01
CA LEU A 540 16.46 8.34 -20.60
C LEU A 540 16.94 7.27 -21.59
N VAL A 541 16.13 6.86 -22.58
CA VAL A 541 16.52 5.85 -23.56
C VAL A 541 17.57 6.45 -24.52
N PRO A 542 18.83 6.00 -24.49
CA PRO A 542 19.86 6.50 -25.38
C PRO A 542 19.80 5.81 -26.73
N GLU A 543 20.45 6.39 -27.76
CA GLU A 543 20.77 5.65 -28.97
C GLU A 543 21.87 4.62 -28.70
N ALA A 544 21.83 3.51 -29.44
CA ALA A 544 22.82 2.45 -29.33
C ALA A 544 24.25 3.01 -29.57
N GLY A 545 25.17 2.61 -28.72
CA GLY A 545 26.55 3.08 -28.74
C GLY A 545 26.83 4.36 -27.96
N ASN A 546 25.80 5.11 -27.55
CA ASN A 546 25.92 6.31 -26.72
C ASN A 546 25.96 5.97 -25.22
N PHE A 547 26.37 6.94 -24.42
CA PHE A 547 26.30 6.79 -22.96
C PHE A 547 24.87 7.02 -22.45
N TYR A 548 24.49 6.23 -21.45
CA TYR A 548 23.32 6.49 -20.63
C TYR A 548 23.51 7.83 -19.90
N GLY A 549 22.46 8.64 -19.86
CA GLY A 549 22.56 10.03 -19.43
C GLY A 549 22.77 10.29 -17.94
N LEU A 550 22.77 9.25 -17.08
CA LEU A 550 22.99 9.37 -15.64
C LEU A 550 24.32 8.73 -15.27
N PHE A 551 25.04 9.32 -14.30
CA PHE A 551 26.36 8.88 -13.90
C PHE A 551 26.36 8.38 -12.46
N ARG A 552 26.95 7.23 -12.23
CA ARG A 552 27.14 6.64 -10.90
C ARG A 552 28.37 7.21 -10.22
N VAL A 553 28.28 7.42 -8.92
CA VAL A 553 29.39 7.90 -8.09
C VAL A 553 29.71 6.83 -7.04
N THR A 554 30.95 6.32 -7.05
CA THR A 554 31.43 5.25 -6.15
C THR A 554 32.51 5.73 -5.18
N SER A 555 32.97 6.98 -5.34
CA SER A 555 33.89 7.66 -4.42
C SER A 555 33.34 9.03 -4.05
N ASP A 556 33.86 9.66 -3.00
CA ASP A 556 33.41 11.01 -2.61
C ASP A 556 33.58 12.01 -3.79
N PRO A 557 32.48 12.50 -4.36
CA PRO A 557 32.57 13.38 -5.55
C PRO A 557 33.07 14.77 -5.23
N LYS A 558 33.21 15.14 -3.95
CA LYS A 558 33.61 16.49 -3.49
C LYS A 558 32.79 17.62 -4.14
N LEU A 559 31.51 17.32 -4.44
CA LEU A 559 30.60 18.28 -5.06
C LEU A 559 30.07 19.28 -4.04
N SER A 560 30.12 20.55 -4.39
CA SER A 560 29.39 21.58 -3.67
C SER A 560 27.95 21.60 -4.18
N SER A 561 27.00 21.23 -3.35
CA SER A 561 25.59 21.25 -3.69
C SER A 561 24.74 21.88 -2.59
N VAL A 562 23.59 22.45 -2.97
CA VAL A 562 22.58 22.99 -2.05
C VAL A 562 21.29 22.18 -2.21
N PRO A 563 20.45 22.05 -1.16
CA PRO A 563 19.18 21.33 -1.29
C PRO A 563 18.32 21.94 -2.40
N TYR A 564 17.88 21.10 -3.34
CA TYR A 564 16.98 21.52 -4.40
C TYR A 564 15.53 21.45 -3.92
N LYS A 565 14.87 22.60 -3.87
CA LYS A 565 13.46 22.76 -3.53
C LYS A 565 12.76 23.50 -4.66
N PRO A 566 12.11 22.81 -5.60
CA PRO A 566 11.50 23.46 -6.78
C PRO A 566 10.26 24.30 -6.47
N TRP A 567 9.74 24.20 -5.27
CA TRP A 567 8.48 24.81 -4.85
C TRP A 567 8.70 25.64 -3.57
N ASN A 568 9.26 26.84 -3.72
CA ASN A 568 9.16 27.90 -2.71
C ASN A 568 8.09 28.89 -3.13
#